data_ec160dd7637086738238a2e926d4fbf4
#
_entry.id   ec160dd7637086738238a2e926d4fbf4
#
_cell.length_a   1.000
_cell.length_b   1.000
_cell.length_c   1.000
_cell.angle_alpha   90.00
_cell.angle_beta   90.00
_cell.angle_gamma   90.00
#
_symmetry.space_group_name_H-M   'P 1'
#
loop_
_entity.id
_entity.type
_entity.pdbx_description
1 polymer ?
#
loop_
_entity_poly.entity_id
_entity_poly.type
_entity_poly.pdbx_seq_one_letter_code
_entity_poly.pdbx_strand_id
1 'polypeptide(L)'
;VRLGADDEKPEFSTISWIAMLFSAGMGIGLLFYGPLEPLSFFVDPPHGFTVEPGTTDAMETALAQTLFHWGPLAWGFYALVGAAIAYGAYRRGRAPLISGIFEPLFGRRVDGWAGGVIDIFAIIVTLFGADRHLAAVGPGDLLQRPRHHDVAQLL
;
A
#
# COMPACT_ATOMS: atom_id res chain seq x y z
N VAL A 1 -12.20 21.11 0.82
CA VAL A 1 -11.48 21.64 -0.35
C VAL A 1 -12.07 20.96 -1.58
N ARG A 2 -12.57 21.73 -2.57
CA ARG A 2 -12.92 21.20 -3.89
C ARG A 2 -11.64 21.00 -4.70
N LEU A 3 -11.48 19.83 -5.30
CA LEU A 3 -10.33 19.54 -6.19
C LEU A 3 -10.63 19.96 -7.63
N GLY A 4 -11.83 19.70 -8.13
CA GLY A 4 -12.28 20.11 -9.46
C GLY A 4 -12.58 21.60 -9.61
N ALA A 5 -13.01 22.03 -10.79
CA ALA A 5 -13.46 23.40 -11.06
C ALA A 5 -14.67 23.78 -10.19
N ASP A 6 -14.87 25.09 -9.97
CA ASP A 6 -15.92 25.55 -9.03
C ASP A 6 -17.35 25.30 -9.55
N ASP A 7 -17.52 25.19 -10.86
CA ASP A 7 -18.76 24.88 -11.59
C ASP A 7 -18.92 23.40 -11.95
N GLU A 8 -17.90 22.58 -11.70
CA GLU A 8 -17.90 21.15 -12.02
C GLU A 8 -18.88 20.39 -11.13
N LYS A 9 -19.72 19.56 -11.76
CA LYS A 9 -20.66 18.68 -11.06
C LYS A 9 -20.07 17.28 -10.96
N PRO A 10 -20.40 16.54 -9.88
CA PRO A 10 -19.99 15.15 -9.77
C PRO A 10 -20.52 14.31 -10.94
N GLU A 11 -19.66 13.57 -11.62
CA GLU A 11 -20.00 12.68 -12.73
C GLU A 11 -20.78 11.46 -12.25
N PHE A 12 -20.45 10.97 -11.06
CA PHE A 12 -21.07 9.78 -10.47
C PHE A 12 -21.88 10.13 -9.21
N SER A 13 -22.89 9.31 -8.93
CA SER A 13 -23.59 9.39 -7.66
C SER A 13 -22.65 9.05 -6.50
N THR A 14 -22.91 9.55 -5.30
CA THR A 14 -22.08 9.27 -4.11
C THR A 14 -21.95 7.77 -3.85
N ILE A 15 -23.03 7.00 -4.05
CA ILE A 15 -23.01 5.54 -3.86
C ILE A 15 -22.11 4.86 -4.88
N SER A 16 -22.22 5.23 -6.16
CA SER A 16 -21.35 4.68 -7.21
C SER A 16 -19.89 5.03 -6.96
N TRP A 17 -19.61 6.25 -6.52
CA TRP A 17 -18.27 6.69 -6.17
C TRP A 17 -17.67 5.89 -5.01
N ILE A 18 -18.45 5.68 -3.93
CA ILE A 18 -18.04 4.85 -2.79
C ILE A 18 -17.79 3.41 -3.24
N ALA A 19 -18.67 2.84 -4.08
CA ALA A 19 -18.51 1.49 -4.59
C ALA A 19 -17.25 1.32 -5.43
N MET A 20 -16.91 2.29 -6.28
CA MET A 20 -15.65 2.28 -7.05
C MET A 20 -14.43 2.37 -6.15
N LEU A 21 -14.43 3.25 -5.15
CA LEU A 21 -13.33 3.36 -4.18
C LEU A 21 -13.17 2.07 -3.37
N PHE A 22 -14.29 1.50 -2.91
CA PHE A 22 -14.30 0.24 -2.17
C PHE A 22 -13.72 -0.90 -3.04
N SER A 23 -14.16 -1.02 -4.29
CA SER A 23 -13.65 -2.04 -5.21
C SER A 23 -12.16 -1.89 -5.49
N ALA A 24 -11.67 -0.66 -5.64
CA ALA A 24 -10.25 -0.39 -5.83
C ALA A 24 -9.42 -0.68 -4.57
N GLY A 25 -9.94 -0.31 -3.37
CA GLY A 25 -9.27 -0.53 -2.10
C GLY A 25 -9.29 -1.99 -1.63
N MET A 26 -10.36 -2.72 -1.93
CA MET A 26 -10.54 -4.15 -1.60
C MET A 26 -9.96 -5.08 -2.68
N GLY A 27 -8.99 -4.64 -3.42
CA GLY A 27 -8.34 -5.42 -4.46
C GLY A 27 -7.65 -6.68 -3.91
N ILE A 28 -7.05 -7.45 -4.83
CA ILE A 28 -6.38 -8.73 -4.56
C ILE A 28 -5.45 -8.65 -3.32
N GLY A 29 -4.72 -7.55 -3.17
CA GLY A 29 -3.82 -7.33 -2.03
C GLY A 29 -4.53 -7.54 -0.69
N LEU A 30 -5.62 -6.81 -0.44
CA LEU A 30 -6.32 -6.89 0.84
C LEU A 30 -7.02 -8.25 1.05
N LEU A 31 -7.62 -8.81 -0.01
CA LEU A 31 -8.30 -10.11 0.07
C LEU A 31 -7.34 -11.26 0.40
N PHE A 32 -6.12 -11.24 -0.13
CA PHE A 32 -5.14 -12.29 0.13
C PHE A 32 -4.29 -12.01 1.37
N TYR A 33 -3.77 -10.79 1.51
CA TYR A 33 -2.88 -10.46 2.63
C TYR A 33 -3.63 -10.24 3.94
N GLY A 34 -4.91 -9.90 3.91
CA GLY A 34 -5.72 -9.78 5.12
C GLY A 34 -5.69 -11.02 6.00
N PRO A 35 -5.98 -12.21 5.48
CA PRO A 35 -5.82 -13.47 6.23
C PRO A 35 -4.39 -14.02 6.23
N LEU A 36 -3.62 -13.85 5.15
CA LEU A 36 -2.29 -14.46 5.01
C LEU A 36 -1.27 -13.87 5.98
N GLU A 37 -1.27 -12.56 6.14
CA GLU A 37 -0.25 -11.88 6.94
C GLU A 37 -0.33 -12.23 8.44
N PRO A 38 -1.50 -12.17 9.12
CA PRO A 38 -1.58 -12.60 10.50
C PRO A 38 -1.26 -14.08 10.70
N LEU A 39 -1.61 -14.94 9.75
CA LEU A 39 -1.23 -16.35 9.80
C LEU A 39 0.28 -16.54 9.66
N SER A 40 0.91 -15.80 8.77
CA SER A 40 2.37 -15.85 8.58
C SER A 40 3.11 -15.40 9.84
N PHE A 41 2.69 -14.29 10.45
CA PHE A 41 3.30 -13.78 11.68
C PHE A 41 2.99 -14.64 12.92
N PHE A 42 1.93 -15.43 12.89
CA PHE A 42 1.64 -16.38 13.93
C PHE A 42 2.63 -17.56 13.96
N VAL A 43 3.01 -18.06 12.76
CA VAL A 43 3.97 -19.17 12.60
C VAL A 43 5.42 -18.69 12.58
N ASP A 44 5.66 -17.47 12.12
CA ASP A 44 6.99 -16.84 12.01
C ASP A 44 6.90 -15.38 12.48
N PRO A 45 7.02 -15.12 13.78
CA PRO A 45 6.91 -13.78 14.34
C PRO A 45 7.91 -12.80 13.71
N PRO A 46 7.52 -11.53 13.55
CA PRO A 46 8.38 -10.53 12.92
C PRO A 46 9.69 -10.34 13.69
N HIS A 47 10.77 -10.09 12.99
CA HIS A 47 12.07 -9.80 13.58
C HIS A 47 11.98 -8.63 14.57
N GLY A 48 12.55 -8.83 15.75
CA GLY A 48 12.53 -7.83 16.84
C GLY A 48 11.52 -8.12 17.95
N PHE A 49 10.63 -9.08 17.74
CA PHE A 49 9.76 -9.60 18.78
C PHE A 49 10.31 -10.90 19.36
N THR A 50 10.30 -11.03 20.69
CA THR A 50 10.78 -12.22 21.42
C THR A 50 9.59 -13.07 21.87
N VAL A 51 8.76 -13.50 20.90
CA VAL A 51 7.59 -14.33 21.16
C VAL A 51 7.76 -15.69 20.50
N GLU A 52 7.31 -16.75 21.19
CA GLU A 52 7.37 -18.11 20.67
C GLU A 52 6.27 -18.31 19.61
N PRO A 53 6.61 -18.86 18.44
CA PRO A 53 5.65 -19.16 17.37
C PRO A 53 4.48 -20.02 17.88
N GLY A 54 3.28 -19.77 17.37
CA GLY A 54 2.10 -20.56 17.66
C GLY A 54 1.49 -20.33 19.05
N THR A 55 1.98 -19.36 19.81
CA THR A 55 1.45 -19.01 21.13
C THR A 55 0.39 -17.90 21.06
N THR A 56 -0.31 -17.66 22.18
CA THR A 56 -1.24 -16.53 22.28
C THR A 56 -0.53 -15.20 22.07
N ASP A 57 0.67 -15.04 22.61
CA ASP A 57 1.49 -13.84 22.45
C ASP A 57 1.90 -13.61 20.99
N ALA A 58 2.20 -14.70 20.26
CA ALA A 58 2.45 -14.64 18.84
C ALA A 58 1.20 -14.21 18.06
N MET A 59 0.01 -14.66 18.46
CA MET A 59 -1.25 -14.25 17.84
C MET A 59 -1.52 -12.75 18.05
N GLU A 60 -1.35 -12.25 19.27
CA GLU A 60 -1.52 -10.83 19.57
C GLU A 60 -0.52 -9.96 18.79
N THR A 61 0.74 -10.37 18.73
CA THR A 61 1.79 -9.72 17.95
C THR A 61 1.46 -9.74 16.47
N ALA A 62 1.01 -10.87 15.93
CA ALA A 62 0.64 -11.02 14.53
C ALA A 62 -0.50 -10.08 14.13
N LEU A 63 -1.56 -10.02 14.97
CA LEU A 63 -2.69 -9.11 14.73
C LEU A 63 -2.28 -7.65 14.84
N ALA A 64 -1.48 -7.29 15.84
CA ALA A 64 -0.99 -5.92 16.01
C ALA A 64 -0.14 -5.47 14.82
N GLN A 65 0.76 -6.34 14.34
CA GLN A 65 1.60 -6.06 13.19
C GLN A 65 0.79 -5.93 11.89
N THR A 66 -0.18 -6.81 11.70
CA THR A 66 -1.09 -6.74 10.54
C THR A 66 -1.92 -5.44 10.57
N LEU A 67 -2.44 -5.04 11.73
CA LEU A 67 -3.13 -3.76 11.88
C LEU A 67 -2.22 -2.56 11.67
N PHE A 68 -0.95 -2.66 12.02
CA PHE A 68 0.04 -1.62 11.72
C PHE A 68 0.26 -1.48 10.21
N HIS A 69 0.37 -2.58 9.46
CA HIS A 69 0.59 -2.57 8.02
C HIS A 69 -0.66 -2.12 7.23
N TRP A 70 -1.85 -2.54 7.63
CA TRP A 70 -3.11 -2.32 6.89
C TRP A 70 -4.07 -1.35 7.56
N GLY A 71 -3.69 -0.81 8.70
CA GLY A 71 -4.51 0.11 9.50
C GLY A 71 -4.43 1.57 9.03
N PRO A 72 -5.01 2.47 9.83
CA PRO A 72 -5.17 3.88 9.48
C PRO A 72 -3.85 4.60 9.15
N LEU A 73 -2.73 4.14 9.71
CA LEU A 73 -1.43 4.76 9.47
C LEU A 73 -1.01 4.63 8.01
N ALA A 74 -1.03 3.42 7.45
CA ALA A 74 -0.69 3.18 6.04
C ALA A 74 -1.65 3.91 5.10
N TRP A 75 -2.94 3.81 5.34
CA TRP A 75 -3.96 4.51 4.54
C TRP A 75 -3.87 6.02 4.67
N GLY A 76 -3.45 6.54 5.83
CA GLY A 76 -3.16 7.96 6.04
C GLY A 76 -2.06 8.47 5.12
N PHE A 77 -0.98 7.73 4.94
CA PHE A 77 0.08 8.07 3.98
C PHE A 77 -0.44 8.10 2.54
N TYR A 78 -1.18 7.08 2.12
CA TYR A 78 -1.78 7.07 0.77
C TYR A 78 -2.72 8.25 0.55
N ALA A 79 -3.57 8.55 1.51
CA ALA A 79 -4.51 9.67 1.44
C ALA A 79 -3.78 11.01 1.35
N LEU A 80 -2.72 11.20 2.13
CA LEU A 80 -1.93 12.44 2.14
C LEU A 80 -1.23 12.66 0.79
N VAL A 81 -0.54 11.64 0.30
CA VAL A 81 0.17 11.71 -1.00
C VAL A 81 -0.82 11.89 -2.14
N GLY A 82 -1.89 11.11 -2.15
CA GLY A 82 -2.95 11.22 -3.17
C GLY A 82 -3.61 12.61 -3.18
N ALA A 83 -3.91 13.17 -2.01
CA ALA A 83 -4.47 14.51 -1.88
C ALA A 83 -3.49 15.59 -2.38
N ALA A 84 -2.20 15.46 -2.10
CA ALA A 84 -1.18 16.40 -2.55
C ALA A 84 -1.03 16.39 -4.08
N ILE A 85 -0.99 15.20 -4.70
CA ILE A 85 -0.96 15.05 -6.17
C ILE A 85 -2.23 15.65 -6.79
N ALA A 86 -3.39 15.28 -6.25
CA ALA A 86 -4.68 15.75 -6.76
C ALA A 86 -4.81 17.27 -6.65
N TYR A 87 -4.40 17.86 -5.53
CA TYR A 87 -4.40 19.31 -5.38
C TYR A 87 -3.48 20.00 -6.39
N GLY A 88 -2.28 19.45 -6.60
CA GLY A 88 -1.34 19.96 -7.62
C GLY A 88 -1.93 19.88 -9.02
N ALA A 89 -2.52 18.75 -9.38
CA ALA A 89 -3.08 18.53 -10.72
C ALA A 89 -4.35 19.38 -10.95
N TYR A 90 -5.34 19.31 -10.07
CA TYR A 90 -6.64 19.93 -10.31
C TYR A 90 -6.69 21.42 -9.98
N ARG A 91 -5.94 21.88 -8.96
CA ARG A 91 -6.00 23.30 -8.55
C ARG A 91 -4.84 24.12 -9.06
N ARG A 92 -3.72 23.51 -9.43
CA ARG A 92 -2.53 24.21 -9.94
C ARG A 92 -2.19 23.88 -11.39
N GLY A 93 -2.99 23.00 -12.05
CA GLY A 93 -2.79 22.62 -13.45
C GLY A 93 -1.47 21.91 -13.71
N ARG A 94 -0.92 21.21 -12.72
CA ARG A 94 0.34 20.46 -12.85
C ARG A 94 0.11 19.05 -13.36
N ALA A 95 1.15 18.45 -13.92
CA ALA A 95 1.15 17.03 -14.19
C ALA A 95 1.01 16.25 -12.87
N PRO A 96 0.25 15.14 -12.83
CA PRO A 96 0.05 14.32 -11.63
C PRO A 96 1.29 13.46 -11.34
N LEU A 97 2.41 14.11 -11.08
CA LEU A 97 3.71 13.52 -10.79
C LEU A 97 4.09 13.67 -9.32
N ILE A 98 4.90 12.75 -8.81
CA ILE A 98 5.42 12.81 -7.43
C ILE A 98 6.29 14.04 -7.23
N SER A 99 7.11 14.39 -8.21
CA SER A 99 7.94 15.61 -8.16
C SER A 99 7.12 16.88 -7.93
N GLY A 100 5.91 16.95 -8.47
CA GLY A 100 5.01 18.09 -8.32
C GLY A 100 4.60 18.38 -6.88
N ILE A 101 4.63 17.40 -5.99
CA ILE A 101 4.36 17.58 -4.55
C ILE A 101 5.41 18.49 -3.89
N PHE A 102 6.63 18.44 -4.39
CA PHE A 102 7.78 19.13 -3.81
C PHE A 102 7.97 20.57 -4.32
N GLU A 103 7.13 21.01 -5.27
CA GLU A 103 7.22 22.38 -5.78
C GLU A 103 7.14 23.47 -4.68
N PRO A 104 6.25 23.37 -3.69
CA PRO A 104 6.19 24.40 -2.65
C PRO A 104 7.48 24.54 -1.85
N LEU A 105 8.30 23.48 -1.82
CA LEU A 105 9.58 23.44 -1.10
C LEU A 105 10.76 23.87 -1.98
N PHE A 106 10.79 23.40 -3.22
CA PHE A 106 11.95 23.57 -4.13
C PHE A 106 11.69 24.50 -5.31
N GLY A 107 10.46 25.02 -5.42
CA GLY A 107 10.06 25.90 -6.54
C GLY A 107 10.20 25.20 -7.88
N ARG A 108 10.48 25.97 -8.94
CA ARG A 108 10.61 25.47 -10.32
C ARG A 108 11.79 24.52 -10.57
N ARG A 109 12.62 24.25 -9.57
CA ARG A 109 13.69 23.26 -9.70
C ARG A 109 13.16 21.84 -9.91
N VAL A 110 11.91 21.58 -9.49
CA VAL A 110 11.24 20.30 -9.73
C VAL A 110 10.82 20.10 -11.19
N ASP A 111 10.77 21.15 -12.01
CA ASP A 111 10.46 21.06 -13.43
C ASP A 111 11.70 20.65 -14.27
N GLY A 112 12.88 20.53 -13.63
CA GLY A 112 14.14 20.16 -14.27
C GLY A 112 14.53 18.70 -14.05
N TRP A 113 15.80 18.41 -14.28
CA TRP A 113 16.36 17.06 -14.14
C TRP A 113 16.16 16.44 -12.74
N ALA A 114 16.16 17.26 -11.69
CA ALA A 114 15.97 16.80 -10.32
C ALA A 114 14.57 16.22 -10.10
N GLY A 115 13.52 16.86 -10.64
CA GLY A 115 12.17 16.32 -10.63
C GLY A 115 12.06 15.04 -11.45
N GLY A 116 12.72 14.98 -12.62
CA GLY A 116 12.78 13.77 -13.43
C GLY A 116 13.40 12.58 -12.69
N VAL A 117 14.44 12.80 -11.90
CA VAL A 117 15.03 11.74 -11.04
C VAL A 117 14.03 11.25 -9.98
N ILE A 118 13.30 12.17 -9.33
CA ILE A 118 12.27 11.81 -8.34
C ILE A 118 11.18 10.96 -9.00
N ASP A 119 10.70 11.35 -10.17
CA ASP A 119 9.62 10.63 -10.87
C ASP A 119 10.08 9.28 -11.39
N ILE A 120 11.30 9.15 -11.92
CA ILE A 120 11.88 7.87 -12.33
C ILE A 120 12.01 6.95 -11.12
N PHE A 121 12.50 7.46 -9.98
CA PHE A 121 12.60 6.68 -8.75
C PHE A 121 11.22 6.20 -8.26
N ALA A 122 10.21 7.06 -8.30
CA ALA A 122 8.83 6.70 -7.96
C ALA A 122 8.28 5.59 -8.88
N ILE A 123 8.55 5.67 -10.20
CA ILE A 123 8.16 4.62 -11.16
C ILE A 123 8.85 3.30 -10.82
N ILE A 124 10.16 3.33 -10.58
CA ILE A 124 10.94 2.13 -10.23
C ILE A 124 10.37 1.47 -8.97
N VAL A 125 10.15 2.24 -7.90
CA VAL A 125 9.59 1.73 -6.65
C VAL A 125 8.19 1.12 -6.86
N THR A 126 7.36 1.76 -7.68
CA THR A 126 6.02 1.27 -7.99
C THR A 126 6.07 -0.05 -8.77
N LEU A 127 6.95 -0.15 -9.77
CA LEU A 127 7.12 -1.38 -10.57
C LEU A 127 7.60 -2.55 -9.71
N PHE A 128 8.64 -2.36 -8.92
CA PHE A 128 9.15 -3.41 -8.03
C PHE A 128 8.19 -3.74 -6.88
N GLY A 129 7.43 -2.76 -6.39
CA GLY A 129 6.37 -2.99 -5.41
C GLY A 129 5.23 -3.83 -5.99
N ALA A 130 4.78 -3.52 -7.21
CA ALA A 130 3.74 -4.28 -7.90
C ALA A 130 4.18 -5.71 -8.22
N ASP A 131 5.43 -5.91 -8.65
CA ASP A 131 5.98 -7.22 -8.97
C ASP A 131 5.99 -8.15 -7.75
N ARG A 132 6.38 -7.67 -6.59
CA ARG A 132 6.31 -8.45 -5.35
C ARG A 132 4.89 -8.88 -4.99
N HIS A 133 3.89 -8.03 -5.20
CA HIS A 133 2.49 -8.38 -4.98
C HIS A 133 2.00 -9.43 -5.99
N LEU A 134 2.43 -9.35 -7.24
CA LEU A 134 2.10 -10.33 -8.27
C LEU A 134 2.83 -11.66 -8.04
N ALA A 135 4.10 -11.62 -7.64
CA ALA A 135 4.88 -12.82 -7.33
C ALA A 135 4.34 -13.58 -6.12
N ALA A 136 3.85 -12.88 -5.10
CA ALA A 136 3.24 -13.51 -3.93
C ALA A 136 1.89 -14.20 -4.22
N VAL A 137 1.22 -13.83 -5.32
CA VAL A 137 -0.01 -14.49 -5.80
C VAL A 137 0.31 -15.59 -6.83
N GLY A 138 1.55 -15.65 -7.31
CA GLY A 138 1.99 -16.62 -8.32
C GLY A 138 2.21 -18.03 -7.76
N PRO A 139 2.14 -19.07 -8.63
CA PRO A 139 2.31 -20.46 -8.23
C PRO A 139 3.69 -20.78 -7.63
N GLY A 140 4.66 -19.88 -7.74
CA GLY A 140 6.02 -20.09 -7.23
C GLY A 140 6.11 -20.19 -5.71
N ASP A 141 5.31 -19.44 -4.98
CA ASP A 141 5.33 -19.42 -3.52
C ASP A 141 4.64 -20.65 -2.91
N LEU A 142 3.68 -21.23 -3.63
CA LEU A 142 3.06 -22.49 -3.24
C LEU A 142 4.00 -23.68 -3.37
N LEU A 143 5.05 -23.58 -4.20
CA LEU A 143 6.05 -24.62 -4.42
C LEU A 143 7.27 -24.50 -3.51
N GLN A 144 7.48 -23.34 -2.88
CA GLN A 144 8.59 -23.08 -1.94
C GLN A 144 8.22 -23.28 -0.47
N ARG A 145 6.99 -23.73 -0.17
CA ARG A 145 6.65 -24.12 1.20
C ARG A 145 7.62 -25.21 1.66
N PRO A 146 8.25 -25.07 2.84
CA PRO A 146 9.01 -26.15 3.47
C PRO A 146 8.12 -27.38 3.47
N ARG A 147 8.61 -28.48 2.93
CA ARG A 147 7.85 -29.73 2.89
C ARG A 147 7.47 -30.10 4.32
N HIS A 148 6.25 -30.52 4.47
CA HIS A 148 5.54 -30.93 5.71
C HIS A 148 6.26 -31.94 6.63
N HIS A 149 7.58 -31.91 6.73
CA HIS A 149 8.30 -32.80 7.65
C HIS A 149 8.35 -32.26 9.10
N ASP A 150 8.13 -30.96 9.30
CA ASP A 150 8.24 -30.37 10.66
C ASP A 150 6.92 -30.36 11.44
N VAL A 151 5.78 -30.48 10.77
CA VAL A 151 4.46 -30.50 11.44
C VAL A 151 4.21 -31.81 12.18
N ALA A 152 4.88 -32.90 11.80
CA ALA A 152 4.75 -34.21 12.46
C ALA A 152 5.53 -34.30 13.80
N GLN A 153 6.36 -33.31 14.13
CA GLN A 153 7.09 -33.24 15.40
C GLN A 153 6.38 -32.36 16.47
N LEU A 154 5.29 -31.70 16.10
CA LEU A 154 4.50 -30.84 17.01
C LEU A 154 3.21 -31.48 17.50
N LEU A 155 2.94 -32.74 17.14
CA LEU A 155 1.88 -33.60 17.69
C LEU A 155 2.47 -34.78 18.45
#